data_f17f4ea3ffaf192fda15936e32d2e303
#
_entry.id   f17f4ea3ffaf192fda15936e32d2e303
#
_cell.length_a   1.000
_cell.length_b   1.000
_cell.length_c   1.000
_cell.angle_alpha   90.00
_cell.angle_beta   90.00
_cell.angle_gamma   90.00
#
_symmetry.space_group_name_H-M   'P 1'
#
loop_
_entity.id
_entity.type
_entity.pdbx_description
1 polymer ?
#
loop_
_entity_poly.entity_id
_entity_poly.type
_entity_poly.pdbx_seq_one_letter_code
_entity_poly.pdbx_strand_id
1 'polypeptide(L)'
;TSLALTPIVASFGIPVAKMSGRGLGHTGGTIDKLESIPGFSTQLEDDTFEEQVNSIGISIMGQTKDLAPADKLLYALRDVTATVDQISLIASSIMSKKLAAGADAILLDVKTGSGAFMKEESDAMQLAKEMVEIGKSAGRKMTAVITNMDEPLGMAVGNILEVKEAIDTLKGNGPDDFVELIETLASHMLILGGAAKDFDEGLMRVRESIQSGKALDKFKQFVAAQGGDTKYIDHPELFEQADIIEEIRSEQDGFVGSIDAQEM
;
A
#
# COMPACT_ATOMS: atom_id res chain seq x y z
N THR A 1 -1.50 -2.59 3.49
CA THR A 1 -2.28 -2.63 2.22
C THR A 1 -1.44 -3.17 1.07
N SER A 2 -0.28 -2.57 0.71
CA SER A 2 0.48 -2.92 -0.50
C SER A 2 0.90 -4.40 -0.58
N LEU A 3 1.28 -5.03 0.54
CA LEU A 3 1.75 -6.41 0.60
C LEU A 3 0.67 -7.43 0.17
N ALA A 4 -0.59 -7.16 0.49
CA ALA A 4 -1.71 -8.01 0.06
C ALA A 4 -2.24 -7.59 -1.31
N LEU A 5 -2.38 -6.28 -1.56
CA LEU A 5 -2.97 -5.74 -2.79
C LEU A 5 -2.17 -6.08 -4.05
N THR A 6 -0.83 -5.86 -4.01
CA THR A 6 -0.02 -5.98 -5.22
C THR A 6 0.08 -7.41 -5.76
N PRO A 7 0.24 -8.48 -4.95
CA PRO A 7 0.25 -9.84 -5.47
C PRO A 7 -1.12 -10.30 -5.97
N ILE A 8 -2.23 -9.84 -5.38
CA ILE A 8 -3.56 -10.12 -5.90
C ILE A 8 -3.66 -9.59 -7.33
N VAL A 9 -3.36 -8.33 -7.56
CA VAL A 9 -3.45 -7.69 -8.88
C VAL A 9 -2.51 -8.35 -9.88
N ALA A 10 -1.27 -8.60 -9.49
CA ALA A 10 -0.26 -9.24 -10.34
C ALA A 10 -0.62 -10.71 -10.70
N SER A 11 -1.42 -11.39 -9.87
CA SER A 11 -1.89 -12.76 -10.16
C SER A 11 -2.82 -12.84 -11.39
N PHE A 12 -3.35 -11.71 -11.85
CA PHE A 12 -4.15 -11.58 -13.07
C PHE A 12 -3.34 -11.13 -14.28
N GLY A 13 -2.02 -11.06 -14.19
CA GLY A 13 -1.14 -10.63 -15.27
C GLY A 13 -1.12 -9.11 -15.48
N ILE A 14 -1.65 -8.34 -14.55
CA ILE A 14 -1.53 -6.87 -14.55
C ILE A 14 -0.20 -6.51 -13.91
N PRO A 15 0.73 -5.86 -14.63
CA PRO A 15 2.02 -5.48 -14.08
C PRO A 15 1.86 -4.45 -12.94
N VAL A 16 2.52 -4.70 -11.82
CA VAL A 16 2.56 -3.78 -10.67
C VAL A 16 3.99 -3.36 -10.41
N ALA A 17 4.36 -2.21 -10.93
CA ALA A 17 5.65 -1.55 -10.70
C ALA A 17 5.46 -0.46 -9.64
N LYS A 18 5.97 -0.66 -8.44
CA LYS A 18 5.72 0.27 -7.33
C LYS A 18 7.00 0.79 -6.73
N MET A 19 7.13 2.12 -6.70
CA MET A 19 8.11 2.80 -5.86
C MET A 19 7.42 3.25 -4.57
N SER A 20 8.04 2.96 -3.43
CA SER A 20 7.47 3.24 -2.11
C SER A 20 8.48 3.91 -1.19
N GLY A 21 7.98 4.55 -0.14
CA GLY A 21 8.79 5.19 0.89
C GLY A 21 8.89 4.36 2.17
N ARG A 22 9.79 4.80 3.05
CA ARG A 22 9.84 4.39 4.45
C ARG A 22 8.74 5.06 5.25
N GLY A 23 8.53 4.62 6.46
CA GLY A 23 7.63 5.26 7.41
C GLY A 23 8.00 6.71 7.67
N LEU A 24 6.99 7.54 7.88
CA LEU A 24 7.13 8.95 8.22
C LEU A 24 6.19 9.29 9.38
N GLY A 25 6.73 9.87 10.45
CA GLY A 25 5.97 10.17 11.66
C GLY A 25 5.42 8.87 12.28
N HIS A 26 4.12 8.84 12.53
CA HIS A 26 3.39 7.71 13.11
C HIS A 26 3.02 6.61 12.09
N THR A 27 3.28 6.81 10.80
CA THR A 27 2.90 5.85 9.76
C THR A 27 4.00 4.85 9.46
N GLY A 28 3.67 3.56 9.37
CA GLY A 28 4.60 2.51 8.93
C GLY A 28 4.82 2.52 7.42
N GLY A 29 6.09 2.38 6.98
CA GLY A 29 6.45 2.37 5.56
C GLY A 29 6.33 0.99 4.92
N THR A 30 5.92 0.93 3.65
CA THR A 30 5.90 -0.33 2.89
C THR A 30 7.30 -0.95 2.80
N ILE A 31 8.32 -0.12 2.65
CA ILE A 31 9.73 -0.55 2.57
C ILE A 31 10.17 -1.22 3.87
N ASP A 32 9.87 -0.60 5.01
CA ASP A 32 10.26 -1.13 6.33
C ASP A 32 9.59 -2.47 6.62
N LYS A 33 8.33 -2.65 6.18
CA LYS A 33 7.59 -3.91 6.28
C LYS A 33 8.21 -4.99 5.41
N LEU A 34 8.53 -4.71 4.16
CA LEU A 34 9.16 -5.67 3.26
C LEU A 34 10.56 -6.07 3.73
N GLU A 35 11.36 -5.13 4.18
CA GLU A 35 12.71 -5.39 4.71
C GLU A 35 12.71 -6.15 6.05
N SER A 36 11.56 -6.26 6.73
CA SER A 36 11.42 -7.14 7.89
C SER A 36 11.34 -8.63 7.52
N ILE A 37 11.14 -8.96 6.23
CA ILE A 37 11.25 -10.33 5.73
C ILE A 37 12.74 -10.64 5.55
N PRO A 38 13.28 -11.66 6.23
CA PRO A 38 14.70 -11.96 6.17
C PRO A 38 15.23 -12.15 4.74
N GLY A 39 16.29 -11.41 4.40
CA GLY A 39 16.93 -11.44 3.09
C GLY A 39 16.29 -10.55 2.03
N PHE A 40 15.09 -9.99 2.26
CA PHE A 40 14.40 -9.17 1.27
C PHE A 40 15.14 -7.84 1.03
N SER A 41 15.34 -7.49 -0.23
CA SER A 41 15.95 -6.22 -0.64
C SER A 41 14.96 -5.33 -1.37
N THR A 42 14.87 -4.07 -0.96
CA THR A 42 14.13 -3.02 -1.65
C THR A 42 15.04 -2.09 -2.47
N GLN A 43 16.35 -2.36 -2.43
CA GLN A 43 17.34 -1.62 -3.20
C GLN A 43 17.63 -2.39 -4.48
N LEU A 44 16.97 -1.99 -5.56
CA LEU A 44 17.14 -2.57 -6.89
C LEU A 44 17.71 -1.50 -7.83
N GLU A 45 18.54 -1.92 -8.75
CA GLU A 45 18.90 -1.11 -9.92
C GLU A 45 17.69 -1.03 -10.86
N ASP A 46 17.57 0.07 -11.61
CA ASP A 46 16.41 0.33 -12.48
C ASP A 46 16.18 -0.81 -13.49
N ASP A 47 17.24 -1.33 -14.11
CA ASP A 47 17.17 -2.44 -15.06
C ASP A 47 16.63 -3.72 -14.39
N THR A 48 17.12 -4.04 -13.18
CA THR A 48 16.65 -5.20 -12.41
C THR A 48 15.18 -5.06 -12.01
N PHE A 49 14.76 -3.86 -11.64
CA PHE A 49 13.36 -3.56 -11.32
C PHE A 49 12.46 -3.81 -12.54
N GLU A 50 12.84 -3.30 -13.71
CA GLU A 50 12.10 -3.48 -14.95
C GLU A 50 12.07 -4.95 -15.39
N GLU A 51 13.20 -5.64 -15.39
CA GLU A 51 13.29 -7.06 -15.71
C GLU A 51 12.39 -7.90 -14.81
N GLN A 52 12.35 -7.62 -13.52
CA GLN A 52 11.50 -8.33 -12.59
C GLN A 52 10.02 -8.10 -12.88
N VAL A 53 9.59 -6.85 -13.14
CA VAL A 53 8.20 -6.56 -13.54
C VAL A 53 7.83 -7.32 -14.82
N ASN A 54 8.72 -7.34 -15.79
CA ASN A 54 8.50 -8.05 -17.06
C ASN A 54 8.43 -9.57 -16.88
N SER A 55 9.19 -10.14 -15.93
CA SER A 55 9.24 -11.59 -15.73
C SER A 55 8.12 -12.14 -14.86
N ILE A 56 7.85 -11.50 -13.72
CA ILE A 56 6.87 -12.00 -12.73
C ILE A 56 5.67 -11.08 -12.51
N GLY A 57 5.64 -9.91 -13.15
CA GLY A 57 4.52 -8.96 -13.08
C GLY A 57 4.46 -8.12 -11.82
N ILE A 58 5.46 -8.17 -10.94
CA ILE A 58 5.46 -7.41 -9.68
C ILE A 58 6.87 -7.07 -9.24
N SER A 59 7.09 -5.80 -8.87
CA SER A 59 8.29 -5.36 -8.19
C SER A 59 7.98 -4.13 -7.30
N ILE A 60 8.60 -4.08 -6.12
CA ILE A 60 8.49 -2.93 -5.20
C ILE A 60 9.89 -2.53 -4.77
N MET A 61 10.25 -1.27 -5.02
CA MET A 61 11.55 -0.73 -4.63
C MET A 61 11.40 0.57 -3.83
N GLY A 62 12.48 0.96 -3.15
CA GLY A 62 12.60 2.29 -2.55
C GLY A 62 12.61 3.39 -3.62
N GLN A 63 12.20 4.59 -3.25
CA GLN A 63 12.29 5.73 -4.16
C GLN A 63 13.75 6.07 -4.44
N THR A 64 14.12 6.16 -5.72
CA THR A 64 15.44 6.64 -6.12
C THR A 64 15.54 8.16 -5.94
N LYS A 65 16.77 8.65 -5.76
CA LYS A 65 17.00 10.10 -5.56
C LYS A 65 16.68 10.92 -6.82
N ASP A 66 16.65 10.28 -7.96
CA ASP A 66 16.55 10.90 -9.28
C ASP A 66 15.16 10.78 -9.91
N LEU A 67 14.21 10.08 -9.25
CA LEU A 67 12.86 9.87 -9.79
C LEU A 67 12.10 11.19 -10.04
N ALA A 68 12.18 12.15 -9.13
CA ALA A 68 11.53 13.46 -9.23
C ALA A 68 12.38 14.53 -8.54
N PRO A 69 13.56 14.90 -9.11
CA PRO A 69 14.51 15.78 -8.42
C PRO A 69 13.97 17.19 -8.14
N ALA A 70 13.10 17.71 -9.01
CA ALA A 70 12.45 18.99 -8.79
C ALA A 70 11.46 18.94 -7.59
N ASP A 71 10.70 17.87 -7.46
CA ASP A 71 9.80 17.68 -6.31
C ASP A 71 10.58 17.62 -4.99
N LYS A 72 11.73 16.97 -4.97
CA LYS A 72 12.58 16.90 -3.77
C LYS A 72 13.01 18.29 -3.29
N LEU A 73 13.39 19.17 -4.21
CA LEU A 73 13.77 20.55 -3.88
C LEU A 73 12.57 21.38 -3.41
N LEU A 74 11.43 21.26 -4.11
CA LEU A 74 10.19 21.95 -3.75
C LEU A 74 9.65 21.47 -2.40
N TYR A 75 9.74 20.16 -2.13
CA TYR A 75 9.31 19.60 -0.84
C TYR A 75 10.14 20.13 0.33
N ALA A 76 11.46 20.19 0.17
CA ALA A 76 12.34 20.78 1.17
C ALA A 76 12.06 22.29 1.41
N LEU A 77 11.68 23.02 0.36
CA LEU A 77 11.30 24.43 0.46
C LEU A 77 9.97 24.60 1.22
N ARG A 78 9.00 23.70 1.02
CA ARG A 78 7.70 23.74 1.72
C ARG A 78 7.84 23.64 3.23
N ASP A 79 8.80 22.87 3.71
CA ASP A 79 9.06 22.68 5.14
C ASP A 79 9.44 24.01 5.83
N VAL A 80 10.21 24.86 5.14
CA VAL A 80 10.70 26.14 5.68
C VAL A 80 9.82 27.35 5.34
N THR A 81 8.79 27.18 4.49
CA THR A 81 7.88 28.27 4.07
C THR A 81 6.47 28.12 4.65
N ALA A 82 6.24 27.16 5.54
CA ALA A 82 4.92 26.86 6.13
C ALA A 82 3.82 26.62 5.08
N THR A 83 4.15 25.91 4.00
CA THR A 83 3.21 25.56 2.92
C THR A 83 3.01 24.04 2.78
N VAL A 84 3.31 23.28 3.84
CA VAL A 84 3.20 21.80 3.83
C VAL A 84 1.77 21.37 3.59
N ASP A 85 0.79 22.02 4.22
CA ASP A 85 -0.62 21.62 4.20
C ASP A 85 -1.41 22.12 2.98
N GLN A 86 -0.74 22.79 2.02
CA GLN A 86 -1.40 23.32 0.84
C GLN A 86 -1.75 22.20 -0.14
N ILE A 87 -3.05 21.97 -0.38
CA ILE A 87 -3.59 20.82 -1.11
C ILE A 87 -2.99 20.67 -2.51
N SER A 88 -2.90 21.73 -3.29
CA SER A 88 -2.35 21.66 -4.66
C SER A 88 -0.86 21.31 -4.69
N LEU A 89 -0.09 21.71 -3.67
CA LEU A 89 1.31 21.31 -3.54
C LEU A 89 1.45 19.85 -3.09
N ILE A 90 0.54 19.35 -2.25
CA ILE A 90 0.46 17.93 -1.89
C ILE A 90 0.14 17.11 -3.15
N ALA A 91 -0.90 17.49 -3.89
CA ALA A 91 -1.30 16.82 -5.13
C ALA A 91 -0.16 16.77 -6.15
N SER A 92 0.51 17.89 -6.39
CA SER A 92 1.64 17.99 -7.31
C SER A 92 2.80 17.09 -6.90
N SER A 93 3.18 17.09 -5.61
CA SER A 93 4.27 16.25 -5.09
C SER A 93 3.97 14.76 -5.21
N ILE A 94 2.75 14.33 -4.92
CA ILE A 94 2.33 12.93 -5.05
C ILE A 94 2.34 12.52 -6.52
N MET A 95 1.71 13.32 -7.38
CA MET A 95 1.50 12.96 -8.77
C MET A 95 2.78 13.04 -9.61
N SER A 96 3.70 13.95 -9.31
CA SER A 96 5.00 14.01 -10.00
C SER A 96 5.75 12.66 -9.92
N LYS A 97 5.78 12.03 -8.74
CA LYS A 97 6.43 10.73 -8.54
C LYS A 97 5.70 9.59 -9.26
N LYS A 98 4.36 9.59 -9.23
CA LYS A 98 3.57 8.55 -9.89
C LYS A 98 3.63 8.64 -11.41
N LEU A 99 3.67 9.85 -11.96
CA LEU A 99 3.84 10.07 -13.39
C LEU A 99 5.27 9.73 -13.85
N ALA A 100 6.29 10.11 -13.05
CA ALA A 100 7.68 9.78 -13.34
C ALA A 100 7.94 8.26 -13.34
N ALA A 101 7.23 7.49 -12.50
CA ALA A 101 7.28 6.03 -12.49
C ALA A 101 6.66 5.37 -13.76
N GLY A 102 6.03 6.13 -14.65
CA GLY A 102 5.58 5.64 -15.96
C GLY A 102 4.28 4.84 -15.98
N ALA A 103 3.53 4.77 -14.87
CA ALA A 103 2.31 3.97 -14.80
C ALA A 103 1.23 4.43 -15.79
N ASP A 104 0.60 3.50 -16.52
CA ASP A 104 -0.51 3.78 -17.44
C ASP A 104 -1.84 3.98 -16.73
N ALA A 105 -1.99 3.35 -15.57
CA ALA A 105 -3.16 3.43 -14.71
C ALA A 105 -2.75 3.63 -13.25
N ILE A 106 -3.45 4.52 -12.55
CA ILE A 106 -3.14 4.88 -11.18
C ILE A 106 -4.41 4.78 -10.33
N LEU A 107 -4.36 3.99 -9.28
CA LEU A 107 -5.33 3.98 -8.21
C LEU A 107 -4.76 4.76 -7.02
N LEU A 108 -5.53 5.72 -6.54
CA LEU A 108 -5.21 6.51 -5.34
C LEU A 108 -6.10 6.04 -4.18
N ASP A 109 -5.48 5.65 -3.09
CA ASP A 109 -6.13 5.44 -1.80
C ASP A 109 -5.88 6.70 -0.96
N VAL A 110 -6.90 7.54 -0.83
CA VAL A 110 -6.83 8.86 -0.17
C VAL A 110 -7.43 8.74 1.21
N LYS A 111 -6.57 8.82 2.22
CA LYS A 111 -6.96 8.67 3.62
C LYS A 111 -7.61 9.94 4.17
N THR A 112 -8.68 9.78 4.96
CA THR A 112 -9.33 10.84 5.74
C THR A 112 -9.55 10.38 7.18
N GLY A 113 -9.61 11.32 8.13
CA GLY A 113 -9.86 11.04 9.54
C GLY A 113 -8.72 11.47 10.46
N SER A 114 -8.85 11.15 11.74
CA SER A 114 -7.97 11.63 12.81
C SER A 114 -6.50 11.21 12.63
N GLY A 115 -6.24 10.04 12.08
CA GLY A 115 -4.90 9.54 11.77
C GLY A 115 -4.34 10.02 10.42
N ALA A 116 -5.15 10.65 9.56
CA ALA A 116 -4.74 11.09 8.23
C ALA A 116 -4.23 12.54 8.22
N PHE A 117 -3.57 12.95 7.11
CA PHE A 117 -3.26 14.36 6.86
C PHE A 117 -4.54 15.17 6.57
N MET A 118 -5.47 14.60 5.79
CA MET A 118 -6.78 15.19 5.53
C MET A 118 -7.72 14.78 6.66
N LYS A 119 -8.02 15.70 7.59
CA LYS A 119 -8.88 15.42 8.72
C LYS A 119 -10.35 15.32 8.32
N GLU A 120 -10.76 16.12 7.34
CA GLU A 120 -12.13 16.19 6.85
C GLU A 120 -12.27 15.49 5.49
N GLU A 121 -13.38 14.78 5.30
CA GLU A 121 -13.68 14.10 4.03
C GLU A 121 -13.72 15.07 2.85
N SER A 122 -14.21 16.30 3.05
CA SER A 122 -14.25 17.35 2.04
C SER A 122 -12.86 17.69 1.48
N ASP A 123 -11.85 17.74 2.35
CA ASP A 123 -10.46 18.05 1.96
C ASP A 123 -9.83 16.85 1.23
N ALA A 124 -10.10 15.63 1.71
CA ALA A 124 -9.68 14.41 1.03
C ALA A 124 -10.31 14.31 -0.38
N MET A 125 -11.60 14.66 -0.50
CA MET A 125 -12.31 14.71 -1.79
C MET A 125 -11.70 15.76 -2.73
N GLN A 126 -11.35 16.94 -2.22
CA GLN A 126 -10.70 17.98 -3.02
C GLN A 126 -9.32 17.50 -3.50
N LEU A 127 -8.50 16.96 -2.61
CA LEU A 127 -7.19 16.40 -2.94
C LEU A 127 -7.30 15.29 -4.00
N ALA A 128 -8.25 14.36 -3.82
CA ALA A 128 -8.51 13.28 -4.77
C ALA A 128 -8.86 13.81 -6.16
N LYS A 129 -9.75 14.81 -6.24
CA LYS A 129 -10.14 15.45 -7.51
C LYS A 129 -8.94 16.10 -8.20
N GLU A 130 -8.15 16.89 -7.49
CA GLU A 130 -6.95 17.54 -8.06
C GLU A 130 -5.97 16.50 -8.60
N MET A 131 -5.68 15.43 -7.84
CA MET A 131 -4.78 14.37 -8.28
C MET A 131 -5.32 13.61 -9.51
N VAL A 132 -6.62 13.32 -9.56
CA VAL A 132 -7.28 12.67 -10.70
C VAL A 132 -7.19 13.54 -11.94
N GLU A 133 -7.42 14.86 -11.82
CA GLU A 133 -7.32 15.80 -12.95
C GLU A 133 -5.88 15.91 -13.47
N ILE A 134 -4.88 15.96 -12.60
CA ILE A 134 -3.46 15.94 -13.00
C ILE A 134 -3.15 14.67 -13.79
N GLY A 135 -3.55 13.49 -13.28
CA GLY A 135 -3.28 12.22 -13.94
C GLY A 135 -3.99 12.09 -15.28
N LYS A 136 -5.27 12.48 -15.37
CA LYS A 136 -6.04 12.50 -16.63
C LYS A 136 -5.42 13.46 -17.66
N SER A 137 -4.99 14.65 -17.23
CA SER A 137 -4.33 15.63 -18.09
C SER A 137 -3.01 15.09 -18.65
N ALA A 138 -2.34 14.19 -17.92
CA ALA A 138 -1.15 13.46 -18.37
C ALA A 138 -1.48 12.18 -19.18
N GLY A 139 -2.74 11.95 -19.55
CA GLY A 139 -3.18 10.81 -20.34
C GLY A 139 -3.25 9.48 -19.59
N ARG A 140 -3.30 9.49 -18.24
CA ARG A 140 -3.38 8.29 -17.42
C ARG A 140 -4.81 7.92 -17.08
N LYS A 141 -5.08 6.61 -16.93
CA LYS A 141 -6.33 6.12 -16.34
C LYS A 141 -6.28 6.32 -14.84
N MET A 142 -7.30 6.96 -14.28
CA MET A 142 -7.29 7.36 -12.87
C MET A 142 -8.53 6.90 -12.14
N THR A 143 -8.35 6.35 -10.95
CA THR A 143 -9.40 6.13 -9.96
C THR A 143 -8.88 6.59 -8.60
N ALA A 144 -9.73 7.19 -7.79
CA ALA A 144 -9.46 7.51 -6.40
C ALA A 144 -10.55 6.90 -5.51
N VAL A 145 -10.14 6.34 -4.38
CA VAL A 145 -11.01 5.84 -3.32
C VAL A 145 -10.66 6.61 -2.06
N ILE A 146 -11.67 7.14 -1.38
CA ILE A 146 -11.51 7.80 -0.08
C ILE A 146 -11.78 6.77 0.99
N THR A 147 -10.86 6.64 1.94
CA THR A 147 -10.91 5.60 2.97
C THR A 147 -10.65 6.18 4.34
N ASN A 148 -11.27 5.57 5.36
CA ASN A 148 -11.16 6.01 6.74
C ASN A 148 -9.77 5.69 7.33
N MET A 149 -9.27 6.60 8.17
CA MET A 149 -8.07 6.46 8.99
C MET A 149 -8.27 7.05 10.38
N ASP A 150 -9.48 6.91 10.94
CA ASP A 150 -9.75 7.30 12.35
C ASP A 150 -9.15 6.31 13.34
N GLU A 151 -8.90 5.10 12.88
CA GLU A 151 -8.30 4.01 13.63
C GLU A 151 -7.29 3.24 12.77
N PRO A 152 -6.37 2.45 13.36
CA PRO A 152 -5.50 1.57 12.62
C PRO A 152 -6.29 0.56 11.79
N LEU A 153 -5.83 0.29 10.57
CA LEU A 153 -6.42 -0.71 9.68
C LEU A 153 -5.97 -2.10 10.12
N GLY A 154 -6.92 -3.01 10.26
CA GLY A 154 -6.67 -4.37 10.74
C GLY A 154 -6.38 -4.44 12.23
N MET A 155 -5.75 -5.50 12.67
CA MET A 155 -5.50 -5.81 14.09
C MET A 155 -4.02 -5.71 14.46
N ALA A 156 -3.14 -5.53 13.49
CA ALA A 156 -1.70 -5.55 13.67
C ALA A 156 -1.07 -4.16 13.47
N VAL A 157 -0.24 -3.73 14.41
CA VAL A 157 0.58 -2.52 14.32
C VAL A 157 2.04 -2.89 14.57
N GLY A 158 2.90 -2.65 13.58
CA GLY A 158 4.32 -3.00 13.60
C GLY A 158 4.74 -3.80 12.36
N ASN A 159 5.99 -3.61 11.91
CA ASN A 159 6.43 -4.10 10.60
C ASN A 159 6.18 -5.60 10.38
N ILE A 160 6.73 -6.44 11.26
CA ILE A 160 6.59 -7.91 11.18
C ILE A 160 5.13 -8.34 11.40
N LEU A 161 4.42 -7.70 12.33
CA LEU A 161 3.04 -8.04 12.65
C LEU A 161 2.12 -7.79 11.45
N GLU A 162 2.30 -6.66 10.78
CA GLU A 162 1.53 -6.32 9.57
C GLU A 162 1.93 -7.20 8.36
N VAL A 163 3.18 -7.69 8.29
CA VAL A 163 3.56 -8.71 7.28
C VAL A 163 2.81 -10.01 7.53
N LYS A 164 2.74 -10.46 8.79
CA LYS A 164 1.97 -11.66 9.18
C LYS A 164 0.49 -11.51 8.83
N GLU A 165 -0.11 -10.37 9.19
CA GLU A 165 -1.51 -10.08 8.86
C GLU A 165 -1.77 -10.04 7.34
N ALA A 166 -0.85 -9.48 6.54
CA ALA A 166 -0.95 -9.52 5.09
C ALA A 166 -0.87 -10.96 4.54
N ILE A 167 0.00 -11.81 5.11
CA ILE A 167 0.09 -13.24 4.77
C ILE A 167 -1.21 -13.95 5.12
N ASP A 168 -1.77 -13.71 6.31
CA ASP A 168 -3.03 -14.31 6.74
C ASP A 168 -4.21 -13.85 5.87
N THR A 169 -4.22 -12.59 5.46
CA THR A 169 -5.20 -12.06 4.49
C THR A 169 -5.09 -12.77 3.14
N LEU A 170 -3.88 -13.00 2.63
CA LEU A 170 -3.66 -13.75 1.39
C LEU A 170 -4.01 -15.26 1.53
N LYS A 171 -4.08 -15.78 2.75
CA LYS A 171 -4.58 -17.13 3.08
C LYS A 171 -6.10 -17.16 3.30
N GLY A 172 -6.80 -16.00 3.26
CA GLY A 172 -8.23 -15.87 3.47
C GLY A 172 -8.66 -15.73 4.94
N ASN A 173 -7.74 -15.40 5.85
CA ASN A 173 -7.97 -15.29 7.29
C ASN A 173 -7.67 -13.86 7.83
N GLY A 174 -7.72 -12.84 6.99
CA GLY A 174 -7.48 -11.46 7.39
C GLY A 174 -8.64 -10.84 8.19
N PRO A 175 -8.38 -9.72 8.91
CA PRO A 175 -9.42 -8.92 9.54
C PRO A 175 -10.43 -8.37 8.52
N ASP A 176 -11.70 -8.27 8.92
CA ASP A 176 -12.80 -7.91 8.01
C ASP A 176 -12.58 -6.55 7.33
N ASP A 177 -12.18 -5.53 8.07
CA ASP A 177 -11.92 -4.18 7.59
C ASP A 177 -10.74 -4.13 6.59
N PHE A 178 -9.68 -4.89 6.88
CA PHE A 178 -8.53 -5.00 5.99
C PHE A 178 -8.90 -5.76 4.71
N VAL A 179 -9.66 -6.85 4.83
CA VAL A 179 -10.16 -7.63 3.67
C VAL A 179 -11.06 -6.76 2.80
N GLU A 180 -12.01 -6.02 3.39
CA GLU A 180 -12.91 -5.11 2.65
C GLU A 180 -12.12 -4.06 1.85
N LEU A 181 -11.13 -3.44 2.48
CA LEU A 181 -10.27 -2.46 1.80
C LEU A 181 -9.48 -3.09 0.65
N ILE A 182 -8.85 -4.25 0.88
CA ILE A 182 -8.09 -4.96 -0.15
C ILE A 182 -8.98 -5.38 -1.31
N GLU A 183 -10.15 -5.95 -1.04
CA GLU A 183 -11.13 -6.35 -2.06
C GLU A 183 -11.58 -5.14 -2.89
N THR A 184 -11.86 -4.01 -2.24
CA THR A 184 -12.27 -2.77 -2.90
C THR A 184 -11.17 -2.23 -3.82
N LEU A 185 -9.97 -2.05 -3.29
CA LEU A 185 -8.86 -1.49 -4.05
C LEU A 185 -8.43 -2.42 -5.20
N ALA A 186 -8.34 -3.74 -4.93
CA ALA A 186 -7.97 -4.71 -5.95
C ALA A 186 -9.01 -4.76 -7.08
N SER A 187 -10.32 -4.73 -6.77
CA SER A 187 -11.39 -4.69 -7.77
C SER A 187 -11.24 -3.51 -8.72
N HIS A 188 -11.01 -2.32 -8.18
CA HIS A 188 -10.75 -1.13 -8.99
C HIS A 188 -9.46 -1.24 -9.82
N MET A 189 -8.40 -1.85 -9.29
CA MET A 189 -7.17 -2.08 -10.06
C MET A 189 -7.39 -3.08 -11.19
N LEU A 190 -8.20 -4.13 -10.99
CA LEU A 190 -8.57 -5.07 -12.05
C LEU A 190 -9.36 -4.38 -13.17
N ILE A 191 -10.28 -3.47 -12.84
CA ILE A 191 -11.01 -2.67 -13.83
C ILE A 191 -10.05 -1.77 -14.60
N LEU A 192 -9.19 -1.03 -13.91
CA LEU A 192 -8.21 -0.15 -14.55
C LEU A 192 -7.25 -0.90 -15.48
N GLY A 193 -6.83 -2.10 -15.08
CA GLY A 193 -5.96 -2.99 -15.85
C GLY A 193 -6.68 -3.82 -16.94
N GLY A 194 -8.03 -3.71 -17.04
CA GLY A 194 -8.82 -4.43 -18.03
C GLY A 194 -9.05 -5.92 -17.75
N ALA A 195 -8.78 -6.37 -16.51
CA ALA A 195 -9.03 -7.73 -16.06
C ALA A 195 -10.43 -7.95 -15.48
N ALA A 196 -11.20 -6.91 -15.26
CA ALA A 196 -12.61 -6.96 -14.88
C ALA A 196 -13.38 -5.85 -15.61
N LYS A 197 -14.64 -6.10 -15.94
CA LYS A 197 -15.50 -5.13 -16.63
C LYS A 197 -16.18 -4.13 -15.68
N ASP A 198 -16.46 -4.60 -14.47
CA ASP A 198 -17.15 -3.86 -13.42
C ASP A 198 -16.67 -4.28 -12.03
N PHE A 199 -17.19 -3.61 -10.99
CA PHE A 199 -16.78 -3.85 -9.60
C PHE A 199 -17.16 -5.26 -9.12
N ASP A 200 -18.34 -5.75 -9.47
CA ASP A 200 -18.82 -7.06 -9.02
C ASP A 200 -17.97 -8.20 -9.60
N GLU A 201 -17.61 -8.11 -10.89
CA GLU A 201 -16.66 -9.05 -11.49
C GLU A 201 -15.28 -8.93 -10.86
N GLY A 202 -14.82 -7.72 -10.59
CA GLY A 202 -13.55 -7.47 -9.89
C GLY A 202 -13.52 -8.15 -8.52
N LEU A 203 -14.55 -7.93 -7.72
CA LEU A 203 -14.69 -8.50 -6.39
C LEU A 203 -14.72 -10.04 -6.41
N MET A 204 -15.47 -10.62 -7.32
CA MET A 204 -15.54 -12.07 -7.50
C MET A 204 -14.14 -12.65 -7.83
N ARG A 205 -13.41 -12.03 -8.76
CA ARG A 205 -12.06 -12.45 -9.17
C ARG A 205 -11.05 -12.32 -8.03
N VAL A 206 -11.08 -11.23 -7.28
CA VAL A 206 -10.20 -11.02 -6.13
C VAL A 206 -10.39 -12.13 -5.10
N ARG A 207 -11.63 -12.44 -4.74
CA ARG A 207 -11.97 -13.54 -3.83
C ARG A 207 -11.50 -14.90 -4.35
N GLU A 208 -11.69 -15.17 -5.65
CA GLU A 208 -11.19 -16.38 -6.29
C GLU A 208 -9.66 -16.49 -6.21
N SER A 209 -8.94 -15.40 -6.43
CA SER A 209 -7.47 -15.39 -6.35
C SER A 209 -6.95 -15.71 -4.95
N ILE A 210 -7.61 -15.18 -3.92
CA ILE A 210 -7.28 -15.47 -2.52
C ILE A 210 -7.63 -16.92 -2.20
N GLN A 211 -8.86 -17.36 -2.47
CA GLN A 211 -9.34 -18.70 -2.14
C GLN A 211 -8.57 -19.81 -2.87
N SER A 212 -8.12 -19.58 -4.09
CA SER A 212 -7.32 -20.54 -4.87
C SER A 212 -5.84 -20.56 -4.51
N GLY A 213 -5.37 -19.63 -3.67
CA GLY A 213 -3.96 -19.48 -3.29
C GLY A 213 -3.08 -18.75 -4.32
N LYS A 214 -3.62 -18.36 -5.48
CA LYS A 214 -2.86 -17.70 -6.56
C LYS A 214 -2.20 -16.40 -6.08
N ALA A 215 -2.88 -15.62 -5.26
CA ALA A 215 -2.35 -14.38 -4.69
C ALA A 215 -1.18 -14.66 -3.73
N LEU A 216 -1.28 -15.68 -2.88
CA LEU A 216 -0.21 -16.09 -1.98
C LEU A 216 1.01 -16.62 -2.76
N ASP A 217 0.79 -17.43 -3.78
CA ASP A 217 1.86 -17.92 -4.65
C ASP A 217 2.59 -16.77 -5.38
N LYS A 218 1.83 -15.77 -5.82
CA LYS A 218 2.40 -14.55 -6.41
C LYS A 218 3.24 -13.76 -5.39
N PHE A 219 2.76 -13.66 -4.14
CA PHE A 219 3.53 -13.04 -3.07
C PHE A 219 4.84 -13.77 -2.79
N LYS A 220 4.84 -15.11 -2.76
CA LYS A 220 6.06 -15.92 -2.62
C LYS A 220 7.04 -15.69 -3.77
N GLN A 221 6.54 -15.67 -5.03
CA GLN A 221 7.36 -15.35 -6.20
C GLN A 221 8.02 -13.97 -6.06
N PHE A 222 7.27 -12.98 -5.63
CA PHE A 222 7.74 -11.63 -5.39
C PHE A 222 8.83 -11.59 -4.29
N VAL A 223 8.57 -12.23 -3.15
CA VAL A 223 9.53 -12.28 -2.05
C VAL A 223 10.82 -12.98 -2.47
N ALA A 224 10.73 -14.11 -3.17
CA ALA A 224 11.90 -14.84 -3.67
C ALA A 224 12.72 -14.01 -4.69
N ALA A 225 12.05 -13.31 -5.61
CA ALA A 225 12.70 -12.50 -6.65
C ALA A 225 13.51 -11.34 -6.08
N GLN A 226 13.13 -10.83 -4.89
CA GLN A 226 13.86 -9.77 -4.19
C GLN A 226 14.74 -10.31 -3.03
N GLY A 227 15.09 -11.61 -3.08
CA GLY A 227 16.06 -12.23 -2.17
C GLY A 227 15.51 -12.64 -0.81
N GLY A 228 14.20 -12.43 -0.55
CA GLY A 228 13.56 -12.80 0.70
C GLY A 228 13.40 -14.31 0.86
N ASP A 229 13.52 -14.79 2.10
CA ASP A 229 13.36 -16.19 2.43
C ASP A 229 11.87 -16.56 2.55
N THR A 230 11.35 -17.27 1.55
CA THR A 230 9.93 -17.64 1.46
C THR A 230 9.46 -18.57 2.56
N LYS A 231 10.36 -19.22 3.32
CA LYS A 231 9.94 -20.04 4.45
C LYS A 231 9.15 -19.25 5.49
N TYR A 232 9.41 -17.92 5.62
CA TYR A 232 8.67 -17.05 6.54
C TYR A 232 7.25 -16.75 6.07
N ILE A 233 6.95 -16.99 4.78
CA ILE A 233 5.60 -16.87 4.25
C ILE A 233 4.80 -18.15 4.55
N ASP A 234 5.46 -19.31 4.44
CA ASP A 234 4.85 -20.61 4.78
C ASP A 234 4.68 -20.78 6.29
N HIS A 235 5.67 -20.31 7.05
CA HIS A 235 5.81 -20.45 8.48
C HIS A 235 5.99 -19.08 9.17
N PRO A 236 4.93 -18.25 9.28
CA PRO A 236 5.03 -16.92 9.90
C PRO A 236 5.44 -16.95 11.37
N GLU A 237 5.32 -18.09 12.04
CA GLU A 237 5.79 -18.29 13.41
C GLU A 237 7.33 -18.22 13.55
N LEU A 238 8.07 -18.34 12.45
CA LEU A 238 9.53 -18.21 12.42
C LEU A 238 10.02 -16.77 12.47
N PHE A 239 9.16 -15.79 12.23
CA PHE A 239 9.54 -14.39 12.43
C PHE A 239 9.91 -14.13 13.89
N GLU A 240 10.88 -13.25 14.06
CA GLU A 240 11.28 -12.79 15.38
C GLU A 240 10.08 -12.27 16.19
N GLN A 241 10.05 -12.58 17.46
CA GLN A 241 9.02 -12.12 18.39
C GLN A 241 9.64 -11.16 19.40
N ALA A 242 8.82 -10.28 19.95
CA ALA A 242 9.24 -9.40 21.02
C ALA A 242 9.61 -10.24 22.28
N ASP A 243 10.68 -9.84 22.95
CA ASP A 243 11.12 -10.50 24.20
C ASP A 243 10.08 -10.37 25.34
N ILE A 244 9.30 -9.28 25.30
CA ILE A 244 8.26 -9.00 26.29
C ILE A 244 6.93 -8.83 25.53
N ILE A 245 5.95 -9.64 25.89
CA ILE A 245 4.57 -9.55 25.41
C ILE A 245 3.68 -9.40 26.64
N GLU A 246 2.94 -8.29 26.72
CA GLU A 246 2.06 -7.99 27.84
C GLU A 246 0.62 -7.81 27.36
N GLU A 247 -0.32 -8.51 27.99
CA GLU A 247 -1.75 -8.35 27.73
C GLU A 247 -2.29 -7.14 28.52
N ILE A 248 -2.88 -6.19 27.80
CA ILE A 248 -3.64 -5.10 28.41
C ILE A 248 -5.14 -5.41 28.25
N ARG A 249 -5.81 -5.69 29.37
CA ARG A 249 -7.24 -6.04 29.39
C ARG A 249 -8.10 -4.88 29.82
N SER A 250 -9.31 -4.77 29.24
CA SER A 250 -10.33 -3.85 29.75
C SER A 250 -10.75 -4.24 31.15
N GLU A 251 -10.97 -3.25 32.01
CA GLU A 251 -11.46 -3.46 33.37
C GLU A 251 -12.97 -3.70 33.44
N GLN A 252 -13.69 -3.46 32.34
CA GLN A 252 -15.15 -3.61 32.24
C GLN A 252 -15.58 -4.03 30.84
N ASP A 253 -16.78 -4.62 30.75
CA ASP A 253 -17.40 -4.89 29.46
C ASP A 253 -17.83 -3.58 28.79
N GLY A 254 -17.61 -3.48 27.47
CA GLY A 254 -17.94 -2.28 26.71
C GLY A 254 -17.54 -2.37 25.25
N PHE A 255 -17.64 -1.26 24.56
CA PHE A 255 -17.19 -1.09 23.20
C PHE A 255 -15.99 -0.12 23.17
N VAL A 256 -15.05 -0.32 22.26
CA VAL A 256 -13.99 0.65 21.99
C VAL A 256 -14.63 1.90 21.40
N GLY A 257 -14.48 3.04 22.05
CA GLY A 257 -15.06 4.30 21.62
C GLY A 257 -14.23 5.01 20.55
N SER A 258 -12.92 4.95 20.68
CA SER A 258 -11.96 5.50 19.71
C SER A 258 -10.58 4.90 19.93
N ILE A 259 -9.79 4.87 18.87
CA ILE A 259 -8.37 4.51 18.90
C ILE A 259 -7.61 5.68 18.25
N ASP A 260 -6.67 6.26 18.96
CA ASP A 260 -5.82 7.32 18.39
C ASP A 260 -4.63 6.68 17.65
N ALA A 261 -4.71 6.67 16.33
CA ALA A 261 -3.66 6.10 15.47
C ALA A 261 -2.35 6.89 15.49
N GLN A 262 -2.32 8.13 16.03
CA GLN A 262 -1.08 8.91 16.16
C GLN A 262 -0.34 8.59 17.46
N GLU A 263 -1.08 8.21 18.50
CA GLU A 263 -0.52 7.88 19.82
C GLU A 263 -0.08 6.40 19.91
N MET A 264 -0.54 5.56 19.00
CA MET A 264 -0.15 4.15 18.88
C MET A 264 1.24 3.99 18.28
#